data_adc7ecd08c9fe4215a621b58da8db5a0
#
_entry.id   adc7ecd08c9fe4215a621b58da8db5a0
#
_cell.length_a   1.000
_cell.length_b   1.000
_cell.length_c   1.000
_cell.angle_alpha   90.00
_cell.angle_beta   90.00
_cell.angle_gamma   90.00
#
_symmetry.space_group_name_H-M   'P 1'
#
loop_
_entity.id
_entity.type
_entity.pdbx_description
1 polymer ?
#
loop_
_entity_poly.entity_id
_entity_poly.type
_entity_poly.pdbx_seq_one_letter_code
_entity_poly.pdbx_strand_id
1 'polypeptide(L)'
;MKLIENLFVAGNVEDLETIVYSLRRSIPVLHLYCIVLFEDRNRLEILSSRELFGQRNQSRPAQIAGIAMGKQEAYDLLVYMAEEAVAQGRNPADPKMLIL
;
A
#
# COMPACT_ATOMS: atom_id res chain seq x y z
N MET A 1 8.15 8.09 -5.08
CA MET A 1 7.46 6.94 -4.52
C MET A 1 6.84 6.13 -5.64
N LYS A 2 7.01 4.83 -5.60
CA LYS A 2 6.58 3.95 -6.68
C LYS A 2 5.34 3.15 -6.27
N LEU A 3 4.48 2.86 -7.25
CA LEU A 3 3.44 1.85 -7.08
C LEU A 3 3.99 0.52 -7.62
N ILE A 4 3.74 -0.57 -6.92
CA ILE A 4 4.16 -1.89 -7.43
C ILE A 4 3.31 -2.25 -8.66
N GLU A 5 3.86 -3.11 -9.51
CA GLU A 5 3.21 -3.49 -10.76
C GLU A 5 1.86 -4.20 -10.52
N ASN A 6 1.83 -5.10 -9.57
CA ASN A 6 0.61 -5.84 -9.20
C ASN A 6 -0.01 -5.24 -7.94
N LEU A 7 -0.43 -3.99 -8.02
CA LEU A 7 -1.03 -3.29 -6.89
C LEU A 7 -2.24 -4.04 -6.33
N PHE A 8 -2.24 -4.28 -5.04
CA PHE A 8 -3.41 -4.84 -4.35
C PHE A 8 -4.45 -3.74 -4.16
N VAL A 9 -5.69 -4.02 -4.53
CA VAL A 9 -6.77 -3.03 -4.49
C VAL A 9 -7.95 -3.63 -3.75
N ALA A 10 -8.36 -3.00 -2.66
CA ALA A 10 -9.53 -3.43 -1.90
C ALA A 10 -10.81 -3.26 -2.73
N GLY A 11 -11.81 -4.09 -2.45
CA GLY A 11 -13.05 -4.10 -3.21
C GLY A 11 -13.88 -2.81 -3.11
N ASN A 12 -13.59 -1.96 -2.10
CA ASN A 12 -14.31 -0.70 -1.94
C ASN A 12 -13.64 0.49 -2.66
N VAL A 13 -12.59 0.24 -3.42
CA VAL A 13 -11.94 1.29 -4.22
C VAL A 13 -12.68 1.43 -5.53
N GLU A 14 -13.27 2.61 -5.75
CA GLU A 14 -13.91 2.96 -7.00
C GLU A 14 -12.98 3.90 -7.77
N ASP A 15 -13.16 4.01 -9.06
CA ASP A 15 -12.38 4.91 -9.93
C ASP A 15 -10.87 4.78 -9.71
N LEU A 16 -10.38 3.56 -9.90
CA LEU A 16 -8.97 3.23 -9.71
C LEU A 16 -8.04 4.11 -10.54
N GLU A 17 -8.43 4.46 -11.76
CA GLU A 17 -7.58 5.28 -12.65
C GLU A 17 -7.30 6.65 -12.06
N THR A 18 -8.32 7.32 -11.53
CA THR A 18 -8.15 8.63 -10.89
C THR A 18 -7.28 8.55 -9.66
N ILE A 19 -7.48 7.49 -8.85
CA ILE A 19 -6.68 7.29 -7.64
C ILE A 19 -5.20 7.07 -8.00
N VAL A 20 -4.92 6.20 -8.94
CA VAL A 20 -3.54 5.94 -9.39
C VAL A 20 -2.90 7.20 -9.96
N TYR A 21 -3.66 7.97 -10.76
CA TYR A 21 -3.20 9.25 -11.28
C TYR A 21 -2.77 10.18 -10.14
N SER A 22 -3.59 10.31 -9.11
CA SER A 22 -3.29 11.16 -7.95
C SER A 22 -2.06 10.67 -7.20
N LEU A 23 -1.98 9.36 -6.94
CA LEU A 23 -0.85 8.78 -6.21
C LEU A 23 0.47 8.98 -6.94
N ARG A 24 0.49 8.86 -8.25
CA ARG A 24 1.71 9.07 -9.04
C ARG A 24 2.19 10.52 -8.97
N ARG A 25 1.32 11.44 -8.64
CA ARG A 25 1.62 12.87 -8.49
C ARG A 25 1.75 13.31 -7.04
N SER A 26 1.73 12.36 -6.11
CA SER A 26 1.78 12.64 -4.67
C SER A 26 0.66 13.56 -4.22
N ILE A 27 -0.52 13.40 -4.81
CA ILE A 27 -1.71 14.14 -4.43
C ILE A 27 -2.52 13.29 -3.45
N PRO A 28 -2.76 13.76 -2.21
CA PRO A 28 -3.56 13.00 -1.25
C PRO A 28 -4.99 12.80 -1.74
N VAL A 29 -5.54 11.62 -1.43
CA VAL A 29 -6.93 11.27 -1.74
C VAL A 29 -7.67 11.07 -0.42
N LEU A 30 -8.79 11.74 -0.26
CA LEU A 30 -9.58 11.68 0.98
C LEU A 30 -10.01 10.24 1.27
N HIS A 31 -9.84 9.82 2.52
CA HIS A 31 -10.17 8.49 3.03
C HIS A 31 -9.35 7.32 2.44
N LEU A 32 -8.41 7.60 1.57
CA LEU A 32 -7.56 6.55 1.00
C LEU A 32 -6.44 6.19 1.96
N TYR A 33 -6.30 4.91 2.25
CA TYR A 33 -5.19 4.34 3.01
C TYR A 33 -4.32 3.49 2.11
N CYS A 34 -3.03 3.57 2.32
CA CYS A 34 -2.03 2.88 1.51
C CYS A 34 -1.26 1.89 2.37
N ILE A 35 -1.02 0.71 1.83
CA ILE A 35 -0.09 -0.26 2.40
C ILE A 35 1.25 0.01 1.72
N VAL A 36 2.25 0.42 2.49
CA VAL A 36 3.51 0.93 1.97
C VAL A 36 4.68 0.12 2.50
N LEU A 37 5.54 -0.33 1.60
CA LEU A 37 6.82 -0.92 1.97
C LEU A 37 7.87 0.17 2.01
N PHE A 38 8.40 0.46 3.20
CA PHE A 38 9.56 1.33 3.36
C PHE A 38 10.83 0.50 3.25
N GLU A 39 11.58 0.72 2.19
CA GLU A 39 12.74 -0.10 1.85
C GLU A 39 13.90 0.07 2.84
N ASP A 40 14.03 1.25 3.42
CA ASP A 40 15.09 1.57 4.38
C ASP A 40 15.02 0.69 5.63
N ARG A 41 13.84 0.19 6.00
CA ARG A 41 13.64 -0.64 7.19
C ARG A 41 13.03 -2.00 6.87
N ASN A 42 12.80 -2.30 5.61
CA ASN A 42 12.08 -3.52 5.17
C ASN A 42 10.79 -3.71 6.00
N ARG A 43 9.93 -2.70 5.99
CA ARG A 43 8.76 -2.67 6.85
C ARG A 43 7.53 -2.20 6.09
N LEU A 44 6.42 -2.93 6.30
CA LEU A 44 5.12 -2.51 5.78
C LEU A 44 4.40 -1.65 6.82
N GLU A 45 3.84 -0.55 6.37
CA GLU A 45 3.04 0.33 7.21
C GLU A 45 1.74 0.69 6.48
N ILE A 46 0.68 0.87 7.25
CA ILE A 46 -0.60 1.36 6.74
C ILE A 46 -0.69 2.83 7.09
N LEU A 47 -0.74 3.68 6.07
CA LEU A 47 -0.79 5.12 6.21
C LEU A 47 -1.93 5.70 5.39
N SER A 48 -2.56 6.77 5.88
CA SER A 48 -3.44 7.55 4.99
C SER A 48 -2.58 8.16 3.89
N SER A 49 -3.17 8.44 2.74
CA SER A 49 -2.43 9.09 1.65
C SER A 49 -1.88 10.44 2.09
N ARG A 50 -2.58 11.14 2.96
CA ARG A 50 -2.14 12.42 3.51
C ARG A 50 -0.86 12.28 4.34
N GLU A 51 -0.80 11.26 5.20
CA GLU A 51 0.41 10.97 5.98
C GLU A 51 1.56 10.55 5.07
N LEU A 52 1.27 9.74 4.08
CA LEU A 52 2.26 9.22 3.15
C LEU A 52 2.98 10.34 2.40
N PHE A 53 2.23 11.34 1.95
CA PHE A 53 2.80 12.46 1.19
C PHE A 53 3.21 13.64 2.06
N GLY A 54 3.14 13.48 3.39
CA GLY A 54 3.61 14.49 4.32
C GLY A 54 5.14 14.60 4.35
N GLN A 55 5.66 15.69 4.90
CA GLN A 55 7.10 15.96 4.96
C GLN A 55 7.90 14.82 5.59
N ARG A 56 7.32 14.18 6.59
CA ARG A 56 7.98 13.11 7.33
C ARG A 56 8.40 11.94 6.47
N ASN A 57 7.64 11.64 5.43
CA ASN A 57 7.87 10.48 4.57
C ASN A 57 8.36 10.85 3.16
N GLN A 58 8.48 12.13 2.87
CA GLN A 58 8.67 12.66 1.53
C GLN A 58 9.93 12.14 0.83
N SER A 59 11.01 11.95 1.58
CA SER A 59 12.28 11.51 1.01
C SER A 59 12.62 10.04 1.30
N ARG A 60 11.70 9.30 1.93
CA ARG A 60 11.94 7.89 2.24
C ARG A 60 11.72 7.01 1.01
N PRO A 61 12.65 6.08 0.70
CA PRO A 61 12.42 5.13 -0.39
C PRO A 61 11.28 4.19 -0.02
N ALA A 62 10.23 4.20 -0.83
CA ALA A 62 9.03 3.45 -0.52
C ALA A 62 8.29 3.00 -1.77
N GLN A 63 7.55 1.90 -1.61
CA GLN A 63 6.66 1.37 -2.65
C GLN A 63 5.25 1.25 -2.09
N ILE A 64 4.27 1.73 -2.83
CA ILE A 64 2.87 1.53 -2.50
C ILE A 64 2.47 0.15 -3.02
N ALA A 65 2.12 -0.74 -2.10
CA ALA A 65 1.79 -2.13 -2.41
C ALA A 65 0.28 -2.38 -2.47
N GLY A 66 -0.51 -1.60 -1.73
CA GLY A 66 -1.94 -1.78 -1.69
C GLY A 66 -2.67 -0.49 -1.35
N ILE A 67 -3.93 -0.42 -1.74
CA ILE A 67 -4.80 0.72 -1.46
C ILE A 67 -6.20 0.26 -1.06
N ALA A 68 -6.81 1.00 -0.16
CA ALA A 68 -8.16 0.74 0.32
C ALA A 68 -8.81 2.04 0.79
N MET A 69 -10.12 2.10 0.71
CA MET A 69 -10.88 3.23 1.26
C MET A 69 -11.22 2.91 2.70
N GLY A 70 -10.50 3.54 3.64
CA GLY A 70 -10.67 3.31 5.07
C GLY A 70 -9.57 2.46 5.67
N LYS A 71 -9.28 2.72 6.96
CA LYS A 71 -8.17 2.05 7.66
C LYS A 71 -8.46 0.57 7.89
N GLN A 72 -9.68 0.23 8.30
CA GLN A 72 -10.05 -1.16 8.53
C GLN A 72 -9.96 -1.99 7.25
N GLU A 73 -10.42 -1.44 6.14
CA GLU A 73 -10.34 -2.09 4.83
C GLU A 73 -8.89 -2.30 4.40
N ALA A 74 -8.00 -1.39 4.79
CA ALA A 74 -6.56 -1.57 4.52
C ALA A 74 -5.97 -2.72 5.34
N TYR A 75 -6.37 -2.85 6.61
CA TYR A 75 -5.96 -4.00 7.43
C TYR A 75 -6.48 -5.31 6.85
N ASP A 76 -7.75 -5.34 6.42
CA ASP A 76 -8.33 -6.53 5.81
C ASP A 76 -7.59 -6.91 4.53
N LEU A 77 -7.19 -5.91 3.74
CA LEU A 77 -6.39 -6.14 2.54
C LEU A 77 -5.01 -6.71 2.89
N LEU A 78 -4.37 -6.21 3.94
CA LEU A 78 -3.09 -6.72 4.38
C LEU A 78 -3.18 -8.19 4.80
N VAL A 79 -4.25 -8.56 5.51
CA VAL A 79 -4.51 -9.94 5.87
C VAL A 79 -4.66 -10.80 4.62
N TYR A 80 -5.40 -10.33 3.63
CA TYR A 80 -5.54 -11.02 2.35
C TYR A 80 -4.17 -11.22 1.67
N MET A 81 -3.33 -10.19 1.66
CA MET A 81 -1.98 -10.29 1.08
C MET A 81 -1.15 -11.36 1.78
N ALA A 82 -1.25 -11.43 3.11
CA ALA A 82 -0.54 -12.46 3.89
C ALA A 82 -1.06 -13.86 3.57
N GLU A 83 -2.37 -14.03 3.46
CA GLU A 83 -2.98 -15.31 3.11
C GLU A 83 -2.56 -15.77 1.71
N GLU A 84 -2.52 -14.86 0.76
CA GLU A 84 -2.04 -15.15 -0.60
C GLU A 84 -0.57 -15.57 -0.60
N ALA A 85 0.25 -14.89 0.20
CA ALA A 85 1.67 -15.25 0.32
C ALA A 85 1.82 -16.70 0.84
N VAL A 86 1.08 -17.05 1.88
CA VAL A 86 1.09 -18.40 2.45
C VAL A 86 0.64 -19.42 1.39
N ALA A 87 -0.44 -19.13 0.68
CA ALA A 87 -0.95 -20.03 -0.36
C ALA A 87 0.06 -20.28 -1.48
N GLN A 88 0.94 -19.33 -1.73
CA GLN A 88 1.99 -19.42 -2.74
C GLN A 88 3.34 -19.88 -2.19
N GLY A 89 3.38 -20.33 -0.94
CA GLY A 89 4.60 -20.82 -0.30
C GLY A 89 5.60 -19.73 0.09
N ARG A 90 5.17 -18.47 0.16
CA ARG A 90 6.03 -17.37 0.59
C ARG A 90 5.87 -17.11 2.08
N ASN A 91 6.95 -16.63 2.72
CA ASN A 91 6.93 -16.34 4.15
C ASN A 91 6.16 -15.04 4.42
N PRO A 92 5.00 -15.07 5.10
CA PRO A 92 4.22 -13.84 5.34
C PRO A 92 4.86 -12.91 6.38
N ALA A 93 5.87 -13.38 7.12
CA ALA A 93 6.57 -12.53 8.09
C ALA A 93 7.60 -11.62 7.42
N ASP A 94 7.98 -11.89 6.18
CA ASP A 94 8.90 -11.04 5.44
C ASP A 94 8.10 -10.04 4.59
N PRO A 95 8.19 -8.73 4.89
CA PRO A 95 7.41 -7.72 4.14
C PRO A 95 7.58 -7.79 2.62
N LYS A 96 8.79 -8.08 2.15
CA LYS A 96 9.05 -8.20 0.70
C LYS A 96 8.30 -9.36 0.08
N MET A 97 8.06 -10.43 0.84
CA MET A 97 7.36 -11.60 0.33
C MET A 97 5.86 -11.36 0.17
N LEU A 98 5.33 -10.35 0.82
CA LEU A 98 3.91 -10.02 0.69
C LEU A 98 3.59 -9.31 -0.63
N ILE A 99 4.58 -8.71 -1.27
CA ILE A 99 4.38 -7.89 -2.46
C ILE A 99 4.97 -8.49 -3.75
N LEU A 100 5.43 -9.69 -3.67
CA LEU A 100 5.98 -10.37 -4.86
C LEU A 100 4.90 -10.77 -5.86
#